data_c67aaa9f190767b67621b58995ec3903
#
_entry.id   c67aaa9f190767b67621b58995ec3903
#
_cell.length_a   1.000
_cell.length_b   1.000
_cell.length_c   1.000
_cell.angle_alpha   90.00
_cell.angle_beta   90.00
_cell.angle_gamma   90.00
#
_symmetry.space_group_name_H-M   'P 1'
#
loop_
_entity.id
_entity.type
_entity.pdbx_description
1 polymer ?
#
loop_
_entity_poly.entity_id
_entity_poly.type
_entity_poly.pdbx_seq_one_letter_code
_entity_poly.pdbx_strand_id
1 'polypeptide(L)'
;MVALTPFLWPAIAAATASEMAAAFARELAHLAAGLPANAAVREPRWTTPNRVALELPSLRLRAFAADGDGIATLVCAPLALHDATLTDFAPDHSLVAALQTAGLRNLFVTDWRSASPGMRFFSIDSYLADLNVVVDELGGRANLIGVCQGGWMALVYAARYPSKVRGLVLAGAPVDIEAGESELSRLAHSAPASMAKQLVELGDGCVRGAHLLQLWRHPPLEGEAIHHLLQVPDDMPPSSPLIARFREWYARPIDLPGTYYLQVVQWLYKDNRLATGRFAALGHVIDLSMVRAPIFLLAARDDEVVAPEQLLAARHLVGSEEGQIRTEIAACTHLGLFMGATTLRQTWPEIARWLAATSAGLPTR
;
A
#
# COMPACT_ATOMS: atom_id res chain seq x y z
N MET A 1 -2.57 -11.83 -47.14
CA MET A 1 -3.03 -12.16 -45.78
C MET A 1 -2.93 -13.67 -45.60
N VAL A 2 -1.87 -14.16 -45.03
CA VAL A 2 -1.66 -15.61 -44.77
C VAL A 2 -2.42 -15.92 -43.48
N ALA A 3 -3.49 -16.70 -43.56
CA ALA A 3 -4.21 -17.22 -42.41
C ALA A 3 -3.28 -18.10 -41.61
N LEU A 4 -2.83 -17.64 -40.45
CA LEU A 4 -2.14 -18.45 -39.47
C LEU A 4 -3.10 -19.52 -38.99
N THR A 5 -2.76 -20.79 -39.29
CA THR A 5 -3.57 -21.95 -38.94
C THR A 5 -3.70 -22.08 -37.41
N PRO A 6 -4.87 -22.52 -36.88
CA PRO A 6 -5.13 -22.62 -35.43
C PRO A 6 -4.10 -23.53 -34.68
N PHE A 7 -3.35 -24.31 -35.38
CA PHE A 7 -2.34 -25.22 -34.84
C PHE A 7 -1.03 -24.56 -34.37
N LEU A 8 -0.78 -23.30 -34.77
CA LEU A 8 0.43 -22.56 -34.36
C LEU A 8 0.26 -21.74 -33.08
N TRP A 9 -0.96 -21.50 -32.63
CA TRP A 9 -1.22 -20.73 -31.42
C TRP A 9 -0.57 -21.27 -30.15
N PRO A 10 -0.62 -22.60 -29.85
CA PRO A 10 0.07 -23.16 -28.70
C PRO A 10 1.60 -23.00 -28.76
N ALA A 11 2.18 -23.12 -29.95
CA ALA A 11 3.61 -22.95 -30.14
C ALA A 11 4.08 -21.52 -30.03
N ILE A 12 3.28 -20.55 -30.50
CA ILE A 12 3.54 -19.11 -30.33
C ILE A 12 3.39 -18.70 -28.85
N ALA A 13 2.33 -19.17 -28.19
CA ALA A 13 2.15 -18.93 -26.75
C ALA A 13 3.27 -19.54 -25.89
N ALA A 14 3.75 -20.74 -26.25
CA ALA A 14 4.87 -21.37 -25.58
C ALA A 14 6.20 -20.64 -25.86
N ALA A 15 6.41 -20.12 -27.06
CA ALA A 15 7.60 -19.34 -27.41
C ALA A 15 7.64 -18.00 -26.66
N THR A 16 6.53 -17.26 -26.63
CA THR A 16 6.43 -16.01 -25.86
C THR A 16 6.58 -16.22 -24.36
N ALA A 17 6.01 -17.28 -23.80
CA ALA A 17 6.22 -17.65 -22.39
C ALA A 17 7.68 -18.02 -22.09
N SER A 18 8.33 -18.72 -23.02
CA SER A 18 9.76 -19.09 -22.90
C SER A 18 10.68 -17.86 -23.01
N GLU A 19 10.38 -16.91 -23.91
CA GLU A 19 11.13 -15.67 -24.05
C GLU A 19 10.99 -14.78 -22.82
N MET A 20 9.78 -14.66 -22.26
CA MET A 20 9.56 -13.96 -21.02
C MET A 20 10.29 -14.63 -19.85
N ALA A 21 10.20 -15.94 -19.72
CA ALA A 21 10.94 -16.69 -18.69
C ALA A 21 12.46 -16.50 -18.82
N ALA A 22 12.99 -16.50 -20.03
CA ALA A 22 14.40 -16.25 -20.29
C ALA A 22 14.81 -14.80 -20.01
N ALA A 23 13.93 -13.82 -20.28
CA ALA A 23 14.15 -12.42 -19.93
C ALA A 23 14.19 -12.24 -18.41
N PHE A 24 13.26 -12.84 -17.68
CA PHE A 24 13.25 -12.84 -16.22
C PHE A 24 14.46 -13.55 -15.62
N ALA A 25 14.88 -14.70 -16.18
CA ALA A 25 16.07 -15.40 -15.70
C ALA A 25 17.35 -14.58 -15.89
N ARG A 26 17.47 -13.83 -16.98
CA ARG A 26 18.59 -12.89 -17.19
C ARG A 26 18.55 -11.74 -16.17
N GLU A 27 17.37 -11.19 -15.90
CA GLU A 27 17.20 -10.12 -14.92
C GLU A 27 17.58 -10.61 -13.51
N LEU A 28 17.12 -11.78 -13.11
CA LEU A 28 17.52 -12.41 -11.83
C LEU A 28 19.03 -12.65 -11.74
N ALA A 29 19.68 -13.04 -12.84
CA ALA A 29 21.13 -13.20 -12.87
C ALA A 29 21.85 -11.84 -12.70
N HIS A 30 21.33 -10.77 -13.29
CA HIS A 30 21.82 -9.41 -13.07
C HIS A 30 21.62 -8.95 -11.63
N LEU A 31 20.46 -9.23 -11.03
CA LEU A 31 20.16 -8.93 -9.62
C LEU A 31 21.13 -9.65 -8.68
N ALA A 32 21.43 -10.92 -8.95
CA ALA A 32 22.37 -11.71 -8.15
C ALA A 32 23.82 -11.19 -8.23
N ALA A 33 24.20 -10.58 -9.37
CA ALA A 33 25.57 -10.09 -9.60
C ALA A 33 25.82 -8.66 -9.10
N GLY A 34 24.77 -7.85 -8.83
CA GLY A 34 24.87 -6.40 -8.81
C GLY A 34 24.69 -5.68 -7.49
N LEU A 35 24.41 -6.33 -6.36
CA LEU A 35 24.14 -5.63 -5.11
C LEU A 35 25.34 -5.62 -4.16
N PRO A 36 25.81 -4.43 -3.72
CA PRO A 36 26.74 -4.35 -2.59
C PRO A 36 26.03 -4.83 -1.33
N ALA A 37 26.68 -5.77 -0.61
CA ALA A 37 26.27 -6.15 0.73
C ALA A 37 26.33 -4.89 1.65
N ASN A 38 25.21 -4.58 2.31
CA ASN A 38 25.10 -3.57 3.37
C ASN A 38 25.27 -2.09 2.96
N ALA A 39 24.22 -1.49 2.37
CA ALA A 39 23.99 -0.07 2.63
C ALA A 39 23.50 0.06 4.10
N ALA A 40 24.20 0.82 4.93
CA ALA A 40 23.77 1.09 6.31
C ALA A 40 22.32 1.61 6.30
N VAL A 41 21.42 0.90 6.98
CA VAL A 41 20.02 1.29 7.10
C VAL A 41 19.99 2.61 7.89
N ARG A 42 19.85 3.71 7.19
CA ARG A 42 19.64 5.02 7.81
C ARG A 42 18.19 5.07 8.29
N GLU A 43 17.98 5.52 9.54
CA GLU A 43 16.61 5.70 10.02
C GLU A 43 15.81 6.65 9.14
N PRO A 44 14.54 6.32 8.83
CA PRO A 44 13.66 7.18 8.03
C PRO A 44 13.48 8.56 8.68
N ARG A 45 13.46 9.63 7.86
CA ARG A 45 13.28 10.99 8.35
C ARG A 45 11.81 11.40 8.30
N TRP A 46 11.18 11.40 9.44
CA TRP A 46 9.86 11.98 9.63
C TRP A 46 9.92 13.52 9.61
N THR A 47 8.89 14.15 9.08
CA THR A 47 8.80 15.61 8.96
C THR A 47 8.11 16.22 10.17
N THR A 48 7.02 15.56 10.61
CA THR A 48 6.21 15.99 11.76
C THR A 48 6.77 15.40 13.05
N PRO A 49 6.84 16.15 14.15
CA PRO A 49 7.23 15.62 15.45
C PRO A 49 6.38 14.41 15.85
N ASN A 50 7.02 13.36 16.28
CA ASN A 50 6.36 12.11 16.69
C ASN A 50 7.18 11.36 17.75
N ARG A 51 6.54 10.39 18.39
CA ARG A 51 7.20 9.45 19.29
C ARG A 51 6.76 8.02 18.98
N VAL A 52 7.59 7.05 19.33
CA VAL A 52 7.21 5.63 19.33
C VAL A 52 6.33 5.37 20.55
N ALA A 53 5.08 4.96 20.31
CA ALA A 53 4.13 4.61 21.36
C ALA A 53 4.17 3.13 21.72
N LEU A 54 4.41 2.26 20.72
CA LEU A 54 4.55 0.82 20.86
C LEU A 54 5.63 0.31 19.91
N GLU A 55 6.43 -0.65 20.33
CA GLU A 55 7.41 -1.32 19.47
C GLU A 55 7.19 -2.83 19.48
N LEU A 56 6.99 -3.41 18.30
CA LEU A 56 6.88 -4.83 18.04
C LEU A 56 8.00 -5.27 17.07
N PRO A 57 8.28 -6.55 16.95
CA PRO A 57 9.28 -7.04 16.00
C PRO A 57 9.02 -6.59 14.55
N SER A 58 7.74 -6.48 14.14
CA SER A 58 7.32 -6.14 12.78
C SER A 58 7.12 -4.65 12.53
N LEU A 59 6.81 -3.86 13.57
CA LEU A 59 6.45 -2.45 13.43
C LEU A 59 6.79 -1.61 14.65
N ARG A 60 6.85 -0.29 14.43
CA ARG A 60 6.73 0.74 15.47
C ARG A 60 5.40 1.46 15.28
N LEU A 61 4.64 1.62 16.33
CA LEU A 61 3.48 2.51 16.33
C LEU A 61 3.95 3.94 16.61
N ARG A 62 3.81 4.81 15.63
CA ARG A 62 4.18 6.22 15.79
C ARG A 62 2.97 7.05 16.19
N ALA A 63 3.09 7.81 17.28
CA ALA A 63 2.11 8.78 17.74
C ALA A 63 2.52 10.18 17.30
N PHE A 64 1.68 10.84 16.50
CA PHE A 64 1.93 12.19 15.97
C PHE A 64 1.16 13.26 16.75
N ALA A 65 -0.04 12.95 17.20
CA ALA A 65 -0.82 13.77 18.12
C ALA A 65 -1.61 12.79 18.99
N ALA A 66 -1.25 12.65 20.23
CA ALA A 66 -1.84 11.67 21.14
C ALA A 66 -2.53 12.34 22.35
N ASP A 67 -2.75 13.66 22.30
CA ASP A 67 -3.26 14.45 23.41
C ASP A 67 -4.77 14.80 23.24
N GLY A 68 -5.43 14.16 22.27
CA GLY A 68 -6.83 14.37 21.96
C GLY A 68 -7.74 13.36 22.64
N ASP A 69 -8.84 13.85 23.22
CA ASP A 69 -9.95 13.00 23.62
C ASP A 69 -10.67 12.48 22.37
N GLY A 70 -11.05 11.20 22.36
CA GLY A 70 -11.83 10.61 21.28
C GLY A 70 -11.19 9.38 20.65
N ILE A 71 -11.87 8.88 19.62
CA ILE A 71 -11.46 7.65 18.93
C ILE A 71 -10.16 7.89 18.18
N ALA A 72 -9.18 7.01 18.43
CA ALA A 72 -7.91 7.03 17.72
C ALA A 72 -8.08 6.83 16.21
N THR A 73 -7.28 7.53 15.43
CA THR A 73 -7.18 7.33 13.98
C THR A 73 -5.81 6.70 13.68
N LEU A 74 -5.83 5.51 13.11
CA LEU A 74 -4.63 4.76 12.73
C LEU A 74 -4.47 4.78 11.22
N VAL A 75 -3.39 5.37 10.75
CA VAL A 75 -2.97 5.23 9.35
C VAL A 75 -2.20 3.92 9.21
N CYS A 76 -2.79 2.96 8.52
CA CYS A 76 -2.14 1.72 8.13
C CYS A 76 -1.30 2.01 6.87
N ALA A 77 -0.02 2.29 7.04
CA ALA A 77 0.91 2.51 5.95
C ALA A 77 1.12 1.24 5.13
N PRO A 78 1.58 1.32 3.88
CA PRO A 78 1.83 0.13 3.08
C PRO A 78 3.02 -0.67 3.63
N LEU A 79 2.87 -1.99 3.66
CA LEU A 79 3.98 -2.93 3.78
C LEU A 79 4.31 -3.44 2.38
N ALA A 80 5.14 -2.70 1.67
CA ALA A 80 5.43 -2.94 0.27
C ALA A 80 6.89 -2.56 -0.07
N LEU A 81 7.08 -1.61 -1.00
CA LEU A 81 8.40 -1.26 -1.52
C LEU A 81 9.14 -0.23 -0.64
N HIS A 82 8.42 0.75 -0.09
CA HIS A 82 9.00 1.85 0.67
C HIS A 82 8.43 1.92 2.09
N ASP A 83 9.16 2.64 2.96
CA ASP A 83 8.79 2.81 4.36
C ASP A 83 7.58 3.75 4.57
N ALA A 84 7.08 3.79 5.78
CA ALA A 84 5.90 4.55 6.15
C ALA A 84 6.05 6.09 6.06
N THR A 85 7.28 6.61 5.83
CA THR A 85 7.50 8.05 5.69
C THR A 85 6.85 8.65 4.44
N LEU A 86 6.36 7.82 3.52
CA LEU A 86 5.47 8.30 2.45
C LEU A 86 4.26 9.06 3.00
N THR A 87 3.80 8.74 4.22
CA THR A 87 2.66 9.41 4.88
C THR A 87 3.05 10.72 5.59
N ASP A 88 4.36 10.99 5.70
CA ASP A 88 4.89 12.21 6.34
C ASP A 88 6.19 12.64 5.67
N PHE A 89 6.13 12.79 4.36
CA PHE A 89 7.30 12.86 3.48
C PHE A 89 8.11 14.15 3.64
N ALA A 90 7.47 15.33 3.48
CA ALA A 90 8.12 16.64 3.55
C ALA A 90 7.10 17.70 4.00
N PRO A 91 7.53 18.92 4.40
CA PRO A 91 6.62 20.04 4.58
C PRO A 91 5.74 20.22 3.32
N ASP A 92 4.45 20.48 3.50
CA ASP A 92 3.41 20.55 2.45
C ASP A 92 3.15 19.25 1.67
N HIS A 93 3.91 18.20 1.93
CA HIS A 93 3.82 16.86 1.36
C HIS A 93 3.68 15.79 2.45
N SER A 94 2.86 16.07 3.46
CA SER A 94 2.62 15.20 4.61
C SER A 94 1.12 14.95 4.79
N LEU A 95 0.71 13.70 4.59
CA LEU A 95 -0.62 13.24 4.91
C LEU A 95 -0.93 13.43 6.41
N VAL A 96 0.03 13.10 7.27
CA VAL A 96 -0.07 13.29 8.73
C VAL A 96 -0.37 14.75 9.07
N ALA A 97 0.41 15.69 8.53
CA ALA A 97 0.21 17.11 8.77
C ALA A 97 -1.15 17.61 8.23
N ALA A 98 -1.57 17.12 7.06
CA ALA A 98 -2.89 17.45 6.50
C ALA A 98 -4.03 16.99 7.41
N LEU A 99 -3.97 15.76 7.92
CA LEU A 99 -4.96 15.21 8.85
C LEU A 99 -4.99 15.98 10.19
N GLN A 100 -3.81 16.32 10.74
CA GLN A 100 -3.70 17.12 11.97
C GLN A 100 -4.28 18.53 11.78
N THR A 101 -3.95 19.18 10.68
CA THR A 101 -4.45 20.52 10.35
C THR A 101 -5.96 20.52 10.19
N ALA A 102 -6.52 19.43 9.68
CA ALA A 102 -7.96 19.23 9.56
C ALA A 102 -8.66 18.82 10.87
N GLY A 103 -7.91 18.71 11.99
CA GLY A 103 -8.46 18.54 13.34
C GLY A 103 -8.41 17.14 13.92
N LEU A 104 -7.78 16.15 13.25
CA LEU A 104 -7.56 14.83 13.83
C LEU A 104 -6.42 14.88 14.87
N ARG A 105 -6.79 14.78 16.16
CA ARG A 105 -5.88 15.00 17.29
C ARG A 105 -5.29 13.72 17.87
N ASN A 106 -5.93 12.58 17.67
CA ASN A 106 -5.47 11.28 18.19
C ASN A 106 -5.00 10.42 17.00
N LEU A 107 -3.81 10.75 16.46
CA LEU A 107 -3.32 10.25 15.17
C LEU A 107 -2.07 9.39 15.33
N PHE A 108 -2.13 8.20 14.74
CA PHE A 108 -1.06 7.19 14.77
C PHE A 108 -0.78 6.66 13.37
N VAL A 109 0.44 6.14 13.18
CA VAL A 109 0.87 5.50 11.91
C VAL A 109 1.58 4.18 12.23
N THR A 110 1.30 3.13 11.45
CA THR A 110 2.08 1.90 11.45
C THR A 110 3.39 2.13 10.69
N ASP A 111 4.52 2.11 11.39
CA ASP A 111 5.86 2.19 10.82
C ASP A 111 6.42 0.76 10.72
N TRP A 112 6.11 0.08 9.59
CA TRP A 112 6.54 -1.29 9.34
C TRP A 112 8.05 -1.35 9.20
N ARG A 113 8.66 -2.32 9.87
CA ARG A 113 10.11 -2.50 9.85
C ARG A 113 10.53 -3.27 8.60
N SER A 114 11.65 -2.87 8.00
CA SER A 114 12.31 -3.67 6.98
C SER A 114 12.60 -5.07 7.53
N ALA A 115 12.32 -6.11 6.73
CA ALA A 115 12.48 -7.48 7.20
C ALA A 115 13.94 -7.80 7.55
N SER A 116 14.12 -8.44 8.69
CA SER A 116 15.37 -9.07 9.09
C SER A 116 15.31 -10.58 8.82
N PRO A 117 16.45 -11.30 8.82
CA PRO A 117 16.46 -12.76 8.66
C PRO A 117 15.57 -13.50 9.65
N GLY A 118 15.39 -12.97 10.87
CA GLY A 118 14.48 -13.52 11.87
C GLY A 118 13.00 -13.41 11.51
N MET A 119 12.66 -12.49 10.62
CA MET A 119 11.27 -12.24 10.18
C MET A 119 10.88 -13.01 8.90
N ARG A 120 11.79 -13.79 8.29
CA ARG A 120 11.55 -14.46 6.99
C ARG A 120 10.27 -15.29 6.91
N PHE A 121 9.79 -15.80 8.04
CA PHE A 121 8.55 -16.59 8.14
C PHE A 121 7.33 -15.78 8.58
N PHE A 122 7.45 -14.46 8.77
CA PHE A 122 6.29 -13.64 9.07
C PHE A 122 5.32 -13.67 7.90
N SER A 123 4.08 -13.96 8.20
CA SER A 123 2.97 -14.16 7.25
C SER A 123 2.01 -12.98 7.31
N ILE A 124 1.00 -12.97 6.46
CA ILE A 124 -0.13 -12.03 6.55
C ILE A 124 -0.75 -12.10 7.95
N ASP A 125 -0.89 -13.31 8.53
CA ASP A 125 -1.45 -13.48 9.87
C ASP A 125 -0.58 -12.82 10.96
N SER A 126 0.75 -12.87 10.80
CA SER A 126 1.67 -12.20 11.74
C SER A 126 1.39 -10.68 11.79
N TYR A 127 1.28 -10.06 10.62
CA TYR A 127 1.04 -8.61 10.51
C TYR A 127 -0.37 -8.21 10.94
N LEU A 128 -1.38 -9.02 10.66
CA LEU A 128 -2.75 -8.78 11.13
C LEU A 128 -2.89 -8.98 12.65
N ALA A 129 -2.13 -9.92 13.22
CA ALA A 129 -2.08 -10.08 14.67
C ALA A 129 -1.43 -8.87 15.34
N ASP A 130 -0.32 -8.36 14.79
CA ASP A 130 0.33 -7.17 15.31
C ASP A 130 -0.55 -5.91 15.13
N LEU A 131 -1.30 -5.80 14.01
CA LEU A 131 -2.30 -4.75 13.84
C LEU A 131 -3.41 -4.84 14.90
N ASN A 132 -3.80 -6.05 15.31
CA ASN A 132 -4.76 -6.22 16.39
C ASN A 132 -4.21 -5.75 17.74
N VAL A 133 -2.93 -6.06 18.04
CA VAL A 133 -2.25 -5.53 19.23
C VAL A 133 -2.23 -4.00 19.22
N VAL A 134 -1.92 -3.40 18.08
CA VAL A 134 -1.95 -1.94 17.90
C VAL A 134 -3.33 -1.35 18.20
N VAL A 135 -4.39 -1.93 17.64
CA VAL A 135 -5.77 -1.42 17.89
C VAL A 135 -6.17 -1.60 19.35
N ASP A 136 -5.74 -2.69 19.99
CA ASP A 136 -5.99 -2.91 21.43
C ASP A 136 -5.26 -1.89 22.29
N GLU A 137 -4.00 -1.53 21.96
CA GLU A 137 -3.22 -0.46 22.61
C GLU A 137 -3.92 0.91 22.44
N LEU A 138 -4.59 1.13 21.32
CA LEU A 138 -5.37 2.34 21.05
C LEU A 138 -6.76 2.38 21.71
N GLY A 139 -7.03 1.49 22.64
CA GLY A 139 -8.30 1.41 23.39
C GLY A 139 -9.32 0.45 22.79
N GLY A 140 -8.89 -0.48 21.94
CA GLY A 140 -9.71 -1.57 21.38
C GLY A 140 -10.63 -1.16 20.24
N ARG A 141 -10.64 0.12 19.85
CA ARG A 141 -11.45 0.63 18.72
C ARG A 141 -10.81 1.84 18.07
N ALA A 142 -10.72 1.87 16.74
CA ALA A 142 -10.10 2.95 15.99
C ALA A 142 -10.82 3.27 14.68
N ASN A 143 -10.59 4.46 14.14
CA ASN A 143 -10.73 4.71 12.71
C ASN A 143 -9.47 4.18 12.01
N LEU A 144 -9.65 3.54 10.86
CA LEU A 144 -8.54 3.06 10.05
C LEU A 144 -8.45 3.84 8.74
N ILE A 145 -7.27 4.29 8.40
CA ILE A 145 -6.93 4.86 7.08
C ILE A 145 -5.92 3.91 6.45
N GLY A 146 -6.38 3.04 5.55
CA GLY A 146 -5.51 2.13 4.84
C GLY A 146 -4.97 2.75 3.56
N VAL A 147 -3.64 2.85 3.47
CA VAL A 147 -2.91 3.48 2.35
C VAL A 147 -2.29 2.38 1.51
N CYS A 148 -2.59 2.33 0.20
CA CYS A 148 -2.03 1.37 -0.75
C CYS A 148 -2.17 -0.08 -0.22
N GLN A 149 -1.07 -0.83 -0.05
CA GLN A 149 -1.07 -2.18 0.53
C GLN A 149 -1.62 -2.22 1.97
N GLY A 150 -1.48 -1.15 2.74
CA GLY A 150 -2.11 -1.04 4.06
C GLY A 150 -3.65 -1.00 3.99
N GLY A 151 -4.21 -0.65 2.83
CA GLY A 151 -5.66 -0.59 2.62
C GLY A 151 -6.33 -1.97 2.61
N TRP A 152 -5.82 -2.93 1.84
CA TRP A 152 -6.39 -4.28 1.88
C TRP A 152 -6.20 -4.95 3.24
N MET A 153 -5.08 -4.67 3.94
CA MET A 153 -4.85 -5.16 5.30
C MET A 153 -5.88 -4.57 6.28
N ALA A 154 -6.14 -3.26 6.20
CA ALA A 154 -7.18 -2.60 7.01
C ALA A 154 -8.57 -3.13 6.70
N LEU A 155 -8.89 -3.42 5.43
CA LEU A 155 -10.16 -4.02 5.00
C LEU A 155 -10.34 -5.43 5.56
N VAL A 156 -9.33 -6.30 5.43
CA VAL A 156 -9.32 -7.65 6.00
C VAL A 156 -9.47 -7.60 7.53
N TYR A 157 -8.76 -6.68 8.19
CA TYR A 157 -8.88 -6.46 9.62
C TYR A 157 -10.29 -6.03 10.02
N ALA A 158 -10.89 -5.07 9.28
CA ALA A 158 -12.25 -4.60 9.55
C ALA A 158 -13.31 -5.72 9.37
N ALA A 159 -13.13 -6.58 8.39
CA ALA A 159 -13.99 -7.73 8.18
C ALA A 159 -13.84 -8.78 9.31
N ARG A 160 -12.60 -8.98 9.81
CA ARG A 160 -12.31 -9.93 10.89
C ARG A 160 -12.75 -9.43 12.27
N TYR A 161 -12.65 -8.13 12.51
CA TYR A 161 -12.96 -7.48 13.79
C TYR A 161 -13.89 -6.26 13.61
N PRO A 162 -15.13 -6.46 13.13
CA PRO A 162 -15.99 -5.32 12.75
C PRO A 162 -16.33 -4.40 13.93
N SER A 163 -16.37 -4.90 15.15
CA SER A 163 -16.61 -4.09 16.35
C SER A 163 -15.45 -3.15 16.73
N LYS A 164 -14.24 -3.44 16.24
CA LYS A 164 -13.02 -2.65 16.52
C LYS A 164 -12.80 -1.50 15.54
N VAL A 165 -13.56 -1.43 14.45
CA VAL A 165 -13.42 -0.38 13.42
C VAL A 165 -14.63 0.55 13.44
N ARG A 166 -14.37 1.85 13.66
CA ARG A 166 -15.44 2.87 13.72
C ARG A 166 -15.73 3.47 12.35
N GLY A 167 -14.71 3.78 11.59
CA GLY A 167 -14.75 4.28 10.23
C GLY A 167 -13.54 3.75 9.46
N LEU A 168 -13.71 3.52 8.17
CA LEU A 168 -12.67 2.95 7.31
C LEU A 168 -12.44 3.86 6.09
N VAL A 169 -11.19 4.22 5.85
CA VAL A 169 -10.76 4.89 4.62
C VAL A 169 -9.83 3.95 3.88
N LEU A 170 -10.09 3.72 2.60
CA LEU A 170 -9.20 2.99 1.70
C LEU A 170 -8.72 3.96 0.61
N ALA A 171 -7.43 4.22 0.56
CA ALA A 171 -6.84 5.13 -0.41
C ALA A 171 -5.82 4.38 -1.30
N GLY A 172 -6.08 4.32 -2.61
CA GLY A 172 -5.24 3.62 -3.57
C GLY A 172 -5.01 2.14 -3.21
N ALA A 173 -6.02 1.45 -2.66
CA ALA A 173 -5.89 0.10 -2.12
C ALA A 173 -6.37 -0.96 -3.13
N PRO A 174 -5.58 -2.03 -3.39
CA PRO A 174 -6.03 -3.12 -4.24
C PRO A 174 -7.04 -4.00 -3.49
N VAL A 175 -8.25 -4.15 -4.05
CA VAL A 175 -9.33 -4.96 -3.46
C VAL A 175 -9.78 -6.05 -4.42
N ASP A 176 -10.14 -5.70 -5.65
CA ASP A 176 -10.46 -6.63 -6.72
C ASP A 176 -9.51 -6.40 -7.90
N ILE A 177 -8.52 -7.26 -8.02
CA ILE A 177 -7.45 -7.10 -9.02
C ILE A 177 -7.98 -7.27 -10.46
N GLU A 178 -9.10 -7.97 -10.64
CA GLU A 178 -9.69 -8.24 -11.95
C GLU A 178 -10.72 -7.19 -12.37
N ALA A 179 -11.12 -6.27 -11.49
CA ALA A 179 -12.10 -5.23 -11.79
C ALA A 179 -11.57 -4.14 -12.74
N GLY A 180 -10.25 -4.02 -12.88
CA GLY A 180 -9.57 -3.09 -13.78
C GLY A 180 -8.12 -3.51 -14.00
N GLU A 181 -7.42 -2.85 -14.92
CA GLU A 181 -6.05 -3.19 -15.26
C GLU A 181 -5.08 -2.07 -14.86
N SER A 182 -4.07 -2.40 -14.07
CA SER A 182 -2.94 -1.54 -13.71
C SER A 182 -1.62 -2.14 -14.18
N GLU A 183 -0.54 -1.36 -14.17
CA GLU A 183 0.79 -1.88 -14.50
C GLU A 183 1.20 -3.01 -13.53
N LEU A 184 0.91 -2.85 -12.24
CA LEU A 184 1.21 -3.87 -11.23
C LEU A 184 0.40 -5.15 -11.45
N SER A 185 -0.89 -5.06 -11.75
CA SER A 185 -1.71 -6.26 -12.00
C SER A 185 -1.27 -6.98 -13.27
N ARG A 186 -0.93 -6.26 -14.35
CA ARG A 186 -0.34 -6.85 -15.56
C ARG A 186 0.98 -7.57 -15.28
N LEU A 187 1.89 -6.92 -14.55
CA LEU A 187 3.16 -7.52 -14.15
C LEU A 187 2.93 -8.80 -13.33
N ALA A 188 2.05 -8.75 -12.34
CA ALA A 188 1.74 -9.89 -11.49
C ALA A 188 1.14 -11.08 -12.28
N HIS A 189 0.24 -10.80 -13.24
CA HIS A 189 -0.34 -11.83 -14.09
C HIS A 189 0.68 -12.45 -15.06
N SER A 190 1.54 -11.62 -15.68
CA SER A 190 2.54 -12.09 -16.66
C SER A 190 3.74 -12.78 -16.01
N ALA A 191 4.06 -12.47 -14.75
CA ALA A 191 5.22 -13.03 -14.07
C ALA A 191 5.07 -14.55 -13.84
N PRO A 192 6.10 -15.36 -14.17
CA PRO A 192 6.10 -16.79 -13.87
C PRO A 192 5.92 -17.04 -12.36
N ALA A 193 5.16 -18.11 -12.03
CA ALA A 193 4.92 -18.46 -10.61
C ALA A 193 6.22 -18.78 -9.84
N SER A 194 7.27 -19.22 -10.53
CA SER A 194 8.58 -19.48 -9.93
C SER A 194 9.35 -18.21 -9.56
N MET A 195 9.07 -17.07 -10.21
CA MET A 195 9.83 -15.83 -10.01
C MET A 195 9.77 -15.33 -8.56
N ALA A 196 8.58 -15.34 -7.96
CA ALA A 196 8.41 -14.92 -6.57
C ALA A 196 9.24 -15.81 -5.61
N LYS A 197 9.28 -17.12 -5.84
CA LYS A 197 10.10 -18.05 -5.05
C LYS A 197 11.59 -17.79 -5.22
N GLN A 198 12.04 -17.55 -6.45
CA GLN A 198 13.43 -17.24 -6.74
C GLN A 198 13.91 -15.95 -6.07
N LEU A 199 13.05 -14.92 -6.00
CA LEU A 199 13.35 -13.68 -5.25
C LEU A 199 13.52 -13.94 -3.75
N VAL A 200 12.71 -14.81 -3.17
CA VAL A 200 12.82 -15.22 -1.75
C VAL A 200 14.10 -16.01 -1.52
N GLU A 201 14.46 -16.93 -2.43
CA GLU A 201 15.70 -17.72 -2.35
C GLU A 201 16.94 -16.82 -2.46
N LEU A 202 16.95 -15.86 -3.40
CA LEU A 202 18.02 -14.86 -3.53
C LEU A 202 18.24 -13.99 -2.28
N GLY A 203 17.22 -13.81 -1.48
CA GLY A 203 17.26 -13.00 -0.26
C GLY A 203 17.32 -13.81 1.04
N ASP A 204 17.72 -15.10 1.01
CA ASP A 204 17.82 -15.98 2.18
C ASP A 204 16.52 -16.06 2.99
N GLY A 205 15.38 -16.17 2.30
CA GLY A 205 14.06 -16.26 2.89
C GLY A 205 13.35 -14.92 3.06
N CYS A 206 13.99 -13.82 2.70
CA CYS A 206 13.38 -12.49 2.55
C CYS A 206 13.39 -12.07 1.08
N VAL A 207 12.60 -11.06 0.73
CA VAL A 207 12.71 -10.41 -0.57
C VAL A 207 13.40 -9.07 -0.38
N ARG A 208 14.52 -8.88 -1.06
CA ARG A 208 15.25 -7.62 -1.02
C ARG A 208 14.45 -6.52 -1.73
N GLY A 209 14.17 -5.42 -1.05
CA GLY A 209 13.45 -4.30 -1.64
C GLY A 209 14.16 -3.73 -2.87
N ALA A 210 15.49 -3.74 -2.89
CA ALA A 210 16.28 -3.34 -4.04
C ALA A 210 16.01 -4.21 -5.29
N HIS A 211 15.78 -5.51 -5.13
CA HIS A 211 15.38 -6.39 -6.25
C HIS A 211 13.98 -6.04 -6.76
N LEU A 212 13.03 -5.77 -5.85
CA LEU A 212 11.68 -5.35 -6.24
C LEU A 212 11.71 -4.02 -6.98
N LEU A 213 12.50 -3.05 -6.50
CA LEU A 213 12.63 -1.74 -7.15
C LEU A 213 13.20 -1.87 -8.57
N GLN A 214 14.17 -2.75 -8.79
CA GLN A 214 14.73 -3.00 -10.13
C GLN A 214 13.73 -3.70 -11.05
N LEU A 215 12.95 -4.67 -10.55
CA LEU A 215 11.91 -5.36 -11.33
C LEU A 215 10.73 -4.46 -11.68
N TRP A 216 10.37 -3.57 -10.80
CA TRP A 216 9.29 -2.62 -11.01
C TRP A 216 9.56 -1.67 -12.17
N ARG A 217 10.83 -1.44 -12.56
CA ARG A 217 11.28 -0.66 -13.72
C ARG A 217 10.38 0.52 -14.07
N HIS A 218 9.86 1.22 -13.09
CA HIS A 218 9.36 2.54 -13.39
C HIS A 218 10.51 3.29 -14.09
N PRO A 219 10.23 3.95 -15.21
CA PRO A 219 11.23 4.84 -15.79
C PRO A 219 11.76 5.68 -14.65
N PRO A 220 13.08 5.93 -14.57
CA PRO A 220 13.63 6.75 -13.50
C PRO A 220 12.74 7.98 -13.43
N LEU A 221 12.10 8.18 -12.24
CA LEU A 221 11.22 9.32 -12.04
C LEU A 221 12.10 10.57 -12.15
N GLU A 222 12.18 11.12 -13.34
CA GLU A 222 13.01 12.27 -13.67
C GLU A 222 12.14 13.48 -14.00
N GLY A 223 12.58 14.65 -13.54
CA GLY A 223 12.03 15.94 -13.92
C GLY A 223 10.51 16.04 -13.78
N GLU A 224 9.81 16.16 -14.91
CA GLU A 224 8.36 16.38 -15.00
C GLU A 224 7.53 15.31 -14.29
N ALA A 225 7.95 14.04 -14.29
CA ALA A 225 7.21 12.96 -13.64
C ALA A 225 7.17 13.15 -12.10
N ILE A 226 8.27 13.60 -11.48
CA ILE A 226 8.29 13.90 -10.04
C ILE A 226 7.45 15.15 -9.75
N HIS A 227 7.49 16.18 -10.61
CA HIS A 227 6.68 17.38 -10.44
C HIS A 227 5.18 17.05 -10.49
N HIS A 228 4.78 16.23 -11.46
CA HIS A 228 3.40 15.78 -11.59
C HIS A 228 2.96 14.95 -10.37
N LEU A 229 3.79 14.02 -9.91
CA LEU A 229 3.53 13.18 -8.75
C LEU A 229 3.37 14.02 -7.47
N LEU A 230 4.30 14.94 -7.22
CA LEU A 230 4.26 15.81 -6.04
C LEU A 230 3.28 16.99 -6.21
N GLN A 231 2.74 17.18 -7.41
CA GLN A 231 1.84 18.28 -7.75
C GLN A 231 2.45 19.66 -7.42
N VAL A 232 3.71 19.82 -7.80
CA VAL A 232 4.47 21.06 -7.66
C VAL A 232 4.61 21.75 -9.01
N PRO A 233 4.96 23.07 -9.05
CA PRO A 233 5.15 23.80 -10.30
C PRO A 233 6.22 23.16 -11.21
N ASP A 234 5.96 23.16 -12.52
CA ASP A 234 6.85 22.56 -13.53
C ASP A 234 8.21 23.26 -13.64
N ASP A 235 8.31 24.51 -13.19
CA ASP A 235 9.53 25.31 -13.16
C ASP A 235 10.39 25.07 -11.91
N MET A 236 9.98 24.16 -11.01
CA MET A 236 10.79 23.80 -9.84
C MET A 236 12.13 23.20 -10.28
N PRO A 237 13.26 23.74 -9.82
CA PRO A 237 14.57 23.23 -10.23
C PRO A 237 14.77 21.75 -9.86
N PRO A 238 15.34 20.92 -10.77
CA PRO A 238 15.67 19.52 -10.46
C PRO A 238 16.64 19.34 -9.27
N SER A 239 17.35 20.40 -8.91
CA SER A 239 18.24 20.49 -7.75
C SER A 239 17.54 20.91 -6.46
N SER A 240 16.21 21.09 -6.48
CA SER A 240 15.49 21.51 -5.28
C SER A 240 15.64 20.46 -4.16
N PRO A 241 15.68 20.89 -2.87
CA PRO A 241 15.78 19.96 -1.75
C PRO A 241 14.64 18.93 -1.70
N LEU A 242 13.45 19.29 -2.18
CA LEU A 242 12.28 18.41 -2.25
C LEU A 242 12.52 17.26 -3.24
N ILE A 243 12.98 17.56 -4.45
CA ILE A 243 13.30 16.57 -5.49
C ILE A 243 14.45 15.67 -5.04
N ALA A 244 15.49 16.25 -4.44
CA ALA A 244 16.60 15.48 -3.86
C ALA A 244 16.12 14.51 -2.77
N ARG A 245 15.23 14.98 -1.88
CA ARG A 245 14.62 14.15 -0.83
C ARG A 245 13.77 13.02 -1.43
N PHE A 246 13.01 13.29 -2.49
CA PHE A 246 12.22 12.26 -3.17
C PHE A 246 13.12 11.17 -3.76
N ARG A 247 14.17 11.54 -4.48
CA ARG A 247 15.14 10.58 -5.04
C ARG A 247 15.83 9.76 -3.94
N GLU A 248 16.23 10.40 -2.84
CA GLU A 248 16.82 9.71 -1.69
C GLU A 248 15.84 8.71 -1.05
N TRP A 249 14.58 9.07 -0.88
CA TRP A 249 13.55 8.19 -0.34
C TRP A 249 13.26 7.03 -1.30
N TYR A 250 13.07 7.32 -2.58
CA TYR A 250 12.76 6.32 -3.61
C TYR A 250 13.88 5.29 -3.78
N ALA A 251 15.13 5.69 -3.62
CA ALA A 251 16.29 4.80 -3.70
C ALA A 251 16.49 3.90 -2.47
N ARG A 252 15.63 4.00 -1.45
CA ARG A 252 15.74 3.24 -0.18
C ARG A 252 14.50 2.37 0.08
N PRO A 253 14.32 1.29 -0.70
CA PRO A 253 13.24 0.36 -0.45
C PRO A 253 13.49 -0.47 0.80
N ILE A 254 12.42 -1.02 1.40
CA ILE A 254 12.47 -1.96 2.50
C ILE A 254 12.43 -3.41 2.02
N ASP A 255 13.06 -4.31 2.78
CA ASP A 255 12.98 -5.74 2.56
C ASP A 255 11.66 -6.30 3.12
N LEU A 256 11.13 -7.36 2.51
CA LEU A 256 9.89 -8.02 2.92
C LEU A 256 10.15 -9.46 3.38
N PRO A 257 9.41 -10.00 4.37
CA PRO A 257 9.46 -11.42 4.69
C PRO A 257 9.02 -12.27 3.51
N GLY A 258 9.73 -13.34 3.21
CA GLY A 258 9.43 -14.18 2.05
C GLY A 258 8.06 -14.82 2.12
N THR A 259 7.64 -15.30 3.30
CA THR A 259 6.30 -15.90 3.47
C THR A 259 5.20 -14.89 3.20
N TYR A 260 5.28 -13.68 3.77
CA TYR A 260 4.34 -12.59 3.51
C TYR A 260 4.26 -12.26 2.01
N TYR A 261 5.42 -12.04 1.38
CA TYR A 261 5.50 -11.70 -0.03
C TYR A 261 4.85 -12.76 -0.93
N LEU A 262 5.17 -14.06 -0.70
CA LEU A 262 4.58 -15.15 -1.46
C LEU A 262 3.06 -15.22 -1.29
N GLN A 263 2.55 -15.00 -0.07
CA GLN A 263 1.12 -14.96 0.19
C GLN A 263 0.45 -13.79 -0.53
N VAL A 264 1.02 -12.59 -0.47
CA VAL A 264 0.46 -11.40 -1.15
C VAL A 264 0.43 -11.63 -2.66
N VAL A 265 1.55 -12.06 -3.27
CA VAL A 265 1.59 -12.31 -4.72
C VAL A 265 0.57 -13.37 -5.13
N GLN A 266 0.50 -14.50 -4.39
CA GLN A 266 -0.37 -15.59 -4.76
C GLN A 266 -1.85 -15.27 -4.46
N TRP A 267 -2.15 -14.79 -3.24
CA TRP A 267 -3.53 -14.71 -2.79
C TRP A 267 -4.24 -13.45 -3.26
N LEU A 268 -3.55 -12.32 -3.27
CA LEU A 268 -4.13 -11.05 -3.69
C LEU A 268 -4.06 -10.90 -5.21
N TYR A 269 -2.86 -11.03 -5.80
CA TYR A 269 -2.65 -10.68 -7.20
C TYR A 269 -2.93 -11.81 -8.19
N LYS A 270 -2.60 -13.08 -7.89
CA LYS A 270 -2.83 -14.18 -8.83
C LYS A 270 -4.18 -14.86 -8.68
N ASP A 271 -4.59 -15.12 -7.44
CA ASP A 271 -5.83 -15.85 -7.16
C ASP A 271 -7.03 -14.92 -6.91
N ASN A 272 -6.82 -13.61 -6.77
CA ASN A 272 -7.83 -12.61 -6.43
C ASN A 272 -8.75 -13.06 -5.27
N ARG A 273 -8.14 -13.66 -4.22
CA ARG A 273 -8.90 -14.33 -3.15
C ARG A 273 -9.75 -13.36 -2.36
N LEU A 274 -9.34 -12.09 -2.26
CA LEU A 274 -10.07 -11.10 -1.47
C LEU A 274 -11.45 -10.84 -2.08
N ALA A 275 -11.52 -10.52 -3.35
CA ALA A 275 -12.78 -10.26 -4.05
C ALA A 275 -13.62 -11.54 -4.25
N THR A 276 -12.96 -12.70 -4.38
CA THR A 276 -13.66 -13.99 -4.59
C THR A 276 -14.09 -14.69 -3.29
N GLY A 277 -13.90 -14.05 -2.12
CA GLY A 277 -14.31 -14.61 -0.82
C GLY A 277 -13.53 -15.86 -0.38
N ARG A 278 -12.31 -16.04 -0.93
CA ARG A 278 -11.44 -17.18 -0.60
C ARG A 278 -10.21 -16.78 0.22
N PHE A 279 -10.13 -15.52 0.65
CA PHE A 279 -9.02 -15.03 1.46
C PHE A 279 -9.16 -15.57 2.88
N ALA A 280 -8.13 -16.24 3.37
CA ALA A 280 -8.10 -16.75 4.74
C ALA A 280 -7.08 -15.98 5.58
N ALA A 281 -7.48 -15.51 6.75
CA ALA A 281 -6.62 -14.83 7.69
C ALA A 281 -7.02 -15.12 9.14
N LEU A 282 -6.02 -15.22 10.02
CA LEU A 282 -6.21 -15.49 11.45
C LEU A 282 -7.15 -16.67 11.73
N GLY A 283 -6.97 -17.76 10.95
CA GLY A 283 -7.74 -19.00 11.07
C GLY A 283 -9.17 -18.95 10.54
N HIS A 284 -9.58 -17.89 9.82
CA HIS A 284 -10.92 -17.72 9.27
C HIS A 284 -10.90 -17.36 7.80
N VAL A 285 -11.91 -17.80 7.06
CA VAL A 285 -12.20 -17.22 5.74
C VAL A 285 -12.80 -15.83 5.98
N ILE A 286 -12.27 -14.86 5.29
CA ILE A 286 -12.65 -13.45 5.42
C ILE A 286 -13.88 -13.19 4.55
N ASP A 287 -14.95 -12.77 5.20
CA ASP A 287 -16.18 -12.30 4.56
C ASP A 287 -16.22 -10.76 4.62
N LEU A 288 -15.98 -10.11 3.49
CA LEU A 288 -15.98 -8.64 3.40
C LEU A 288 -17.36 -8.05 3.70
N SER A 289 -18.44 -8.80 3.55
CA SER A 289 -19.79 -8.34 3.92
C SER A 289 -19.95 -8.09 5.42
N MET A 290 -19.01 -8.56 6.25
CA MET A 290 -18.96 -8.24 7.68
C MET A 290 -18.50 -6.83 8.00
N VAL A 291 -17.89 -6.12 7.04
CA VAL A 291 -17.55 -4.70 7.19
C VAL A 291 -18.85 -3.90 7.18
N ARG A 292 -19.22 -3.33 8.32
CA ARG A 292 -20.43 -2.52 8.52
C ARG A 292 -20.13 -1.07 8.85
N ALA A 293 -18.86 -0.76 9.09
CA ALA A 293 -18.44 0.62 9.36
C ALA A 293 -18.66 1.50 8.13
N PRO A 294 -18.95 2.80 8.32
CA PRO A 294 -18.87 3.76 7.23
C PRO A 294 -17.52 3.70 6.53
N ILE A 295 -17.53 3.73 5.20
CA ILE A 295 -16.32 3.58 4.39
C ILE A 295 -16.16 4.72 3.38
N PHE A 296 -14.93 5.20 3.23
CA PHE A 296 -14.51 6.17 2.22
C PHE A 296 -13.50 5.52 1.29
N LEU A 297 -13.77 5.52 -0.01
CA LEU A 297 -12.92 4.98 -1.06
C LEU A 297 -12.30 6.13 -1.85
N LEU A 298 -10.98 6.32 -1.74
CA LEU A 298 -10.24 7.35 -2.45
C LEU A 298 -9.34 6.70 -3.51
N ALA A 299 -9.67 6.90 -4.79
CA ALA A 299 -8.86 6.45 -5.92
C ALA A 299 -8.09 7.61 -6.56
N ALA A 300 -6.99 7.32 -7.24
CA ALA A 300 -6.34 8.28 -8.13
C ALA A 300 -6.77 8.01 -9.59
N ARG A 301 -7.00 9.08 -10.36
CA ARG A 301 -7.42 8.94 -11.75
C ARG A 301 -6.35 8.29 -12.63
N ASP A 302 -5.12 8.72 -12.42
CA ASP A 302 -3.95 8.32 -13.22
C ASP A 302 -3.09 7.33 -12.41
N ASP A 303 -3.76 6.35 -11.76
CA ASP A 303 -3.10 5.38 -10.88
C ASP A 303 -2.52 4.22 -11.70
N GLU A 304 -1.21 4.17 -11.76
CA GLU A 304 -0.43 3.14 -12.44
C GLU A 304 -0.26 1.85 -11.61
N VAL A 305 -0.52 1.94 -10.28
CA VAL A 305 -0.34 0.83 -9.33
C VAL A 305 -1.64 0.10 -9.07
N VAL A 306 -2.71 0.85 -8.81
CA VAL A 306 -4.04 0.32 -8.49
C VAL A 306 -5.08 1.06 -9.32
N ALA A 307 -5.62 0.43 -10.36
CA ALA A 307 -6.67 1.04 -11.15
C ALA A 307 -7.87 1.44 -10.27
N PRO A 308 -8.52 2.59 -10.53
CA PRO A 308 -9.67 3.04 -9.73
C PRO A 308 -10.72 1.95 -9.52
N GLU A 309 -11.01 1.18 -10.55
CA GLU A 309 -12.00 0.09 -10.52
C GLU A 309 -11.62 -1.00 -9.51
N GLN A 310 -10.32 -1.30 -9.36
CA GLN A 310 -9.83 -2.32 -8.43
C GLN A 310 -10.12 -1.93 -6.96
N LEU A 311 -10.06 -0.64 -6.62
CA LEU A 311 -10.46 -0.14 -5.32
C LEU A 311 -11.97 -0.02 -5.18
N LEU A 312 -12.63 0.60 -6.17
CA LEU A 312 -14.06 0.94 -6.11
C LEU A 312 -14.96 -0.29 -6.10
N ALA A 313 -14.47 -1.45 -6.55
CA ALA A 313 -15.15 -2.73 -6.41
C ALA A 313 -15.49 -3.06 -4.95
N ALA A 314 -14.76 -2.52 -3.98
CA ALA A 314 -15.03 -2.71 -2.55
C ALA A 314 -16.46 -2.35 -2.17
N ARG A 315 -17.11 -1.35 -2.83
CA ARG A 315 -18.48 -0.94 -2.55
C ARG A 315 -19.51 -2.08 -2.70
N HIS A 316 -19.23 -3.04 -3.56
CA HIS A 316 -20.11 -4.17 -3.85
C HIS A 316 -19.79 -5.40 -2.99
N LEU A 317 -18.66 -5.39 -2.27
CA LEU A 317 -18.17 -6.50 -1.47
C LEU A 317 -18.43 -6.29 0.04
N VAL A 318 -18.42 -5.03 0.49
CA VAL A 318 -18.65 -4.71 1.91
C VAL A 318 -20.14 -4.72 2.27
N GLY A 319 -20.43 -4.90 3.55
CA GLY A 319 -21.80 -4.89 4.07
C GLY A 319 -22.21 -3.55 4.68
N SER A 320 -21.44 -2.48 4.47
CA SER A 320 -21.82 -1.13 4.85
C SER A 320 -23.06 -0.68 4.07
N GLU A 321 -23.94 0.10 4.69
CA GLU A 321 -25.11 0.66 4.01
C GLU A 321 -24.68 1.60 2.88
N GLU A 322 -25.40 1.61 1.76
CA GLU A 322 -25.05 2.43 0.57
C GLU A 322 -24.87 3.92 0.94
N GLY A 323 -25.69 4.47 1.83
CA GLY A 323 -25.58 5.83 2.32
C GLY A 323 -24.34 6.12 3.19
N GLN A 324 -23.62 5.07 3.61
CA GLN A 324 -22.38 5.14 4.39
C GLN A 324 -21.12 4.90 3.55
N ILE A 325 -21.29 4.66 2.24
CA ILE A 325 -20.19 4.47 1.30
C ILE A 325 -19.96 5.77 0.54
N ARG A 326 -18.80 6.38 0.71
CA ARG A 326 -18.35 7.54 -0.06
C ARG A 326 -17.24 7.14 -1.02
N THR A 327 -17.25 7.72 -2.21
CA THR A 327 -16.23 7.48 -3.23
C THR A 327 -15.73 8.81 -3.79
N GLU A 328 -14.43 8.92 -4.00
CA GLU A 328 -13.80 10.07 -4.63
C GLU A 328 -12.67 9.60 -5.55
N ILE A 329 -12.52 10.24 -6.70
CA ILE A 329 -11.42 10.01 -7.64
C ILE A 329 -10.64 11.32 -7.77
N ALA A 330 -9.47 11.37 -7.13
CA ALA A 330 -8.57 12.51 -7.20
C ALA A 330 -7.82 12.56 -8.54
N ALA A 331 -7.60 13.75 -9.07
CA ALA A 331 -6.82 13.96 -10.29
C ALA A 331 -5.32 13.94 -10.00
N CYS A 332 -4.77 12.74 -9.76
CA CYS A 332 -3.37 12.52 -9.42
C CYS A 332 -2.93 11.09 -9.77
N THR A 333 -1.63 10.82 -9.66
CA THR A 333 -1.01 9.49 -9.71
C THR A 333 -1.13 8.76 -8.38
N HIS A 334 -0.70 7.49 -8.32
CA HIS A 334 -0.75 6.69 -7.09
C HIS A 334 -0.09 7.38 -5.89
N LEU A 335 1.18 7.74 -6.00
CA LEU A 335 1.88 8.42 -4.91
C LEU A 335 1.36 9.84 -4.67
N GLY A 336 0.77 10.48 -5.69
CA GLY A 336 0.10 11.77 -5.57
C GLY A 336 -1.05 11.77 -4.57
N LEU A 337 -1.68 10.63 -4.30
CA LEU A 337 -2.67 10.48 -3.23
C LEU A 337 -2.11 10.83 -1.85
N PHE A 338 -0.82 10.53 -1.61
CA PHE A 338 -0.21 10.58 -0.27
C PHE A 338 0.84 11.68 -0.11
N MET A 339 1.43 12.11 -1.23
CA MET A 339 2.49 13.10 -1.28
C MET A 339 2.14 14.33 -2.13
N GLY A 340 1.09 14.27 -2.96
CA GLY A 340 0.71 15.36 -3.85
C GLY A 340 0.15 16.57 -3.09
N ALA A 341 0.79 17.72 -3.23
CA ALA A 341 0.45 18.94 -2.49
C ALA A 341 -1.00 19.36 -2.65
N THR A 342 -1.58 19.22 -3.85
CA THR A 342 -2.97 19.58 -4.13
C THR A 342 -3.94 18.61 -3.48
N THR A 343 -3.70 17.29 -3.63
CA THR A 343 -4.53 16.25 -3.02
C THR A 343 -4.53 16.37 -1.49
N LEU A 344 -3.36 16.64 -0.90
CA LEU A 344 -3.24 16.82 0.55
C LEU A 344 -3.98 18.06 1.06
N ARG A 345 -4.03 19.13 0.28
CA ARG A 345 -4.73 20.37 0.67
C ARG A 345 -6.24 20.34 0.43
N GLN A 346 -6.70 19.58 -0.56
CA GLN A 346 -8.10 19.60 -0.99
C GLN A 346 -8.88 18.38 -0.49
N THR A 347 -8.42 17.19 -0.80
CA THR A 347 -9.15 15.93 -0.55
C THR A 347 -9.03 15.47 0.90
N TRP A 348 -7.84 15.42 1.47
CA TRP A 348 -7.65 14.88 2.81
C TRP A 348 -8.34 15.64 3.94
N PRO A 349 -8.50 16.99 3.90
CA PRO A 349 -9.31 17.70 4.89
C PRO A 349 -10.79 17.32 4.86
N GLU A 350 -11.34 16.93 3.71
CA GLU A 350 -12.73 16.45 3.61
C GLU A 350 -12.86 15.06 4.25
N ILE A 351 -11.91 14.18 3.98
CA ILE A 351 -11.86 12.85 4.60
C ILE A 351 -11.71 12.96 6.12
N ALA A 352 -10.86 13.85 6.60
CA ALA A 352 -10.71 14.08 8.05
C ALA A 352 -12.00 14.58 8.71
N ARG A 353 -12.72 15.52 8.09
CA ARG A 353 -14.02 15.98 8.55
C ARG A 353 -15.08 14.88 8.55
N TRP A 354 -15.08 14.05 7.49
CA TRP A 354 -15.98 12.90 7.39
C TRP A 354 -15.68 11.87 8.49
N LEU A 355 -14.41 11.54 8.77
CA LEU A 355 -14.03 10.65 9.88
C LEU A 355 -14.45 11.22 11.25
N ALA A 356 -14.27 12.52 11.46
CA ALA A 356 -14.69 13.19 12.71
C ALA A 356 -16.20 13.10 12.90
N ALA A 357 -17.00 13.37 11.87
CA ALA A 357 -18.45 13.24 11.90
C ALA A 357 -18.91 11.82 12.17
N THR A 358 -18.29 10.82 11.49
CA THR A 358 -18.53 9.39 11.71
C THR A 358 -18.25 8.99 13.17
N SER A 359 -17.15 9.48 13.74
CA SER A 359 -16.77 9.21 15.12
C SER A 359 -17.74 9.81 16.13
N ALA A 360 -18.31 10.98 15.85
CA ALA A 360 -19.31 11.62 16.68
C ALA A 360 -20.71 11.02 16.56
N GLY A 361 -20.94 10.07 15.63
CA GLY A 361 -22.27 9.52 15.35
C GLY A 361 -23.21 10.48 14.61
N LEU A 362 -22.65 11.54 14.01
CA LEU A 362 -23.41 12.52 13.21
C LEU A 362 -23.68 11.96 11.80
N PRO A 363 -24.79 12.35 11.14
CA PRO A 363 -25.06 11.94 9.77
C PRO A 363 -23.94 12.48 8.86
N THR A 364 -23.30 11.59 8.12
CA THR A 364 -22.28 11.93 7.11
C THR A 364 -23.01 12.37 5.84
N ARG A 365 -23.08 13.67 5.60
CA ARG A 365 -23.60 14.25 4.34
C ARG A 365 -22.51 14.31 3.27
#